data_1e23228f25b9d699d685677b03d7638b
#
_entry.id   1e23228f25b9d699d685677b03d7638b
#
_cell.length_a   1.000
_cell.length_b   1.000
_cell.length_c   1.000
_cell.angle_alpha   90.00
_cell.angle_beta   90.00
_cell.angle_gamma   90.00
#
_symmetry.space_group_name_H-M   'P 1'
#
loop_
_entity.id
_entity.type
_entity.pdbx_description
1 polymer ?
#
loop_
_entity_poly.entity_id
_entity_poly.type
_entity_poly.pdbx_seq_one_letter_code
_entity_poly.pdbx_strand_id
1 'polypeptide(L)'
;MVAKETARALRAALDVIEDVGGLGLLATNCGPDHPPNSRVVKAHLLDSKLDTVYIATNRYTDKVQELAKNSLASVSFYTNGASAGDYVVLRGKVTRTIDFGNEKKVISKVWRDEDMLPFFQGGPQDERFCLLEFKPHEVSLISAKHNVAAKDNGWRPAKLERVMEEGAGCSWRLREDDISSDRLRRLRGAYDADGRPLPE
;
A
#
# COMPACT_ATOMS: atom_id res chain seq x y z
N MET A 1 21.91 -2.02 12.37
CA MET A 1 20.84 -1.10 12.83
C MET A 1 19.74 -0.98 11.76
N VAL A 2 20.04 -0.54 10.55
CA VAL A 2 19.10 -0.34 9.42
C VAL A 2 18.25 -1.57 9.10
N ALA A 3 18.84 -2.77 9.02
CA ALA A 3 18.09 -4.00 8.72
C ALA A 3 16.99 -4.30 9.76
N LYS A 4 17.24 -4.03 11.04
CA LYS A 4 16.26 -4.23 12.12
C LYS A 4 15.12 -3.22 12.03
N GLU A 5 15.40 -1.98 11.66
CA GLU A 5 14.39 -0.93 11.46
C GLU A 5 13.55 -1.18 10.23
N THR A 6 14.16 -1.64 9.13
CA THR A 6 13.45 -2.07 7.92
C THR A 6 12.48 -3.21 8.23
N ALA A 7 12.93 -4.25 8.94
CA ALA A 7 12.08 -5.38 9.33
C ALA A 7 10.91 -4.94 10.24
N ARG A 8 11.16 -4.01 11.19
CA ARG A 8 10.12 -3.43 12.05
C ARG A 8 9.09 -2.65 11.24
N ALA A 9 9.53 -1.81 10.30
CA ALA A 9 8.63 -1.03 9.46
C ALA A 9 7.80 -1.94 8.54
N LEU A 10 8.41 -2.98 7.95
CA LEU A 10 7.68 -3.96 7.14
C LEU A 10 6.64 -4.72 7.97
N ARG A 11 6.99 -5.15 9.18
CA ARG A 11 6.05 -5.80 10.09
C ARG A 11 4.88 -4.88 10.47
N ALA A 12 5.17 -3.62 10.78
CA ALA A 12 4.15 -2.62 11.08
C ALA A 12 3.19 -2.43 9.88
N ALA A 13 3.71 -2.40 8.65
CA ALA A 13 2.87 -2.29 7.46
C ALA A 13 1.93 -3.48 7.30
N LEU A 14 2.43 -4.71 7.51
CA LEU A 14 1.63 -5.93 7.44
C LEU A 14 0.54 -5.94 8.52
N ASP A 15 0.87 -5.59 9.76
CA ASP A 15 -0.08 -5.57 10.87
C ASP A 15 -1.21 -4.55 10.63
N VAL A 16 -0.91 -3.36 10.08
CA VAL A 16 -1.95 -2.39 9.71
C VAL A 16 -2.90 -2.96 8.65
N ILE A 17 -2.38 -3.63 7.63
CA ILE A 17 -3.20 -4.25 6.58
C ILE A 17 -4.07 -5.38 7.16
N GLU A 18 -3.53 -6.18 8.06
CA GLU A 18 -4.22 -7.28 8.73
C GLU A 18 -5.30 -6.76 9.70
N ASP A 19 -4.98 -5.74 10.52
CA ASP A 19 -5.89 -5.12 11.49
C ASP A 19 -7.18 -4.57 10.81
N VAL A 20 -7.10 -4.17 9.54
CA VAL A 20 -8.26 -3.71 8.75
C VAL A 20 -8.85 -4.79 7.84
N GLY A 21 -8.43 -6.06 8.00
CA GLY A 21 -8.92 -7.18 7.21
C GLY A 21 -8.65 -7.05 5.71
N GLY A 22 -7.61 -6.32 5.32
CA GLY A 22 -7.26 -6.04 3.94
C GLY A 22 -8.14 -4.98 3.25
N LEU A 23 -9.08 -4.34 3.96
CA LEU A 23 -9.89 -3.26 3.38
C LEU A 23 -9.05 -2.00 3.21
N GLY A 24 -8.94 -1.52 1.99
CA GLY A 24 -8.14 -0.36 1.64
C GLY A 24 -8.78 0.51 0.57
N LEU A 25 -8.22 1.69 0.36
CA LEU A 25 -8.62 2.64 -0.66
C LEU A 25 -7.65 2.54 -1.84
N LEU A 26 -8.12 2.01 -2.97
CA LEU A 26 -7.37 1.99 -4.22
C LEU A 26 -7.57 3.31 -4.95
N ALA A 27 -6.48 4.02 -5.23
CA ALA A 27 -6.47 5.18 -6.12
C ALA A 27 -5.79 4.84 -7.45
N THR A 28 -6.47 5.18 -8.54
CA THR A 28 -6.00 5.03 -9.92
C THR A 28 -6.11 6.37 -10.65
N ASN A 29 -5.31 6.56 -11.68
CA ASN A 29 -5.31 7.78 -12.48
C ASN A 29 -5.41 7.42 -13.96
N CYS A 30 -6.41 7.92 -14.64
CA CYS A 30 -6.65 7.67 -16.06
C CYS A 30 -5.96 8.66 -17.01
N GLY A 31 -5.24 9.65 -16.47
CA GLY A 31 -4.50 10.64 -17.28
C GLY A 31 -4.25 11.95 -16.55
N PRO A 32 -3.44 12.85 -17.13
CA PRO A 32 -3.03 14.09 -16.48
C PRO A 32 -4.20 15.08 -16.25
N ASP A 33 -5.23 15.01 -17.10
CA ASP A 33 -6.36 15.96 -17.07
C ASP A 33 -7.55 15.43 -16.22
N HIS A 34 -7.38 14.29 -15.56
CA HIS A 34 -8.42 13.69 -14.73
C HIS A 34 -7.96 13.57 -13.28
N PRO A 35 -8.82 13.92 -12.30
CA PRO A 35 -8.50 13.67 -10.91
C PRO A 35 -8.38 12.16 -10.67
N PRO A 36 -7.54 11.72 -9.70
CA PRO A 36 -7.47 10.32 -9.31
C PRO A 36 -8.82 9.80 -8.83
N ASN A 37 -9.24 8.66 -9.34
CA ASN A 37 -10.40 7.94 -8.85
C ASN A 37 -10.01 7.07 -7.64
N SER A 38 -10.83 7.12 -6.58
CA SER A 38 -10.61 6.32 -5.37
C SER A 38 -11.83 5.47 -5.03
N ARG A 39 -11.60 4.22 -4.64
CA ARG A 39 -12.67 3.29 -4.23
C ARG A 39 -12.15 2.27 -3.23
N VAL A 40 -13.06 1.80 -2.38
CA VAL A 40 -12.75 0.72 -1.43
C VAL A 40 -12.53 -0.58 -2.20
N VAL A 41 -11.50 -1.31 -1.81
CA VAL A 41 -11.15 -2.63 -2.33
C VAL A 41 -10.75 -3.54 -1.18
N LYS A 42 -10.84 -4.86 -1.40
CA LYS A 42 -10.24 -5.85 -0.51
C LYS A 42 -8.94 -6.36 -1.13
N ALA A 43 -7.85 -6.15 -0.40
CA ALA A 43 -6.52 -6.59 -0.76
C ALA A 43 -6.20 -7.91 -0.04
N HIS A 44 -5.53 -8.81 -0.74
CA HIS A 44 -5.13 -10.11 -0.24
C HIS A 44 -3.62 -10.26 -0.35
N LEU A 45 -2.99 -10.62 0.75
CA LEU A 45 -1.57 -10.94 0.82
C LEU A 45 -1.42 -12.47 0.88
N LEU A 46 -0.53 -13.02 0.08
CA LEU A 46 -0.20 -14.45 0.12
C LEU A 46 1.09 -14.75 0.89
N ASP A 47 1.86 -13.70 1.20
CA ASP A 47 3.10 -13.80 1.96
C ASP A 47 3.32 -12.55 2.85
N SER A 48 4.31 -12.63 3.70
CA SER A 48 4.71 -11.57 4.63
C SER A 48 5.77 -10.62 4.06
N LYS A 49 5.99 -10.63 2.75
CA LYS A 49 7.05 -9.84 2.12
C LYS A 49 6.54 -8.56 1.44
N LEU A 50 5.22 -8.43 1.29
CA LEU A 50 4.61 -7.36 0.47
C LEU A 50 5.12 -7.34 -0.98
N ASP A 51 5.53 -8.49 -1.51
CA ASP A 51 6.01 -8.58 -2.88
C ASP A 51 4.90 -8.39 -3.89
N THR A 52 3.73 -8.92 -3.56
CA THR A 52 2.54 -8.85 -4.40
C THR A 52 1.29 -8.74 -3.54
N VAL A 53 0.42 -7.84 -3.94
CA VAL A 53 -0.92 -7.66 -3.36
C VAL A 53 -1.95 -8.01 -4.43
N TYR A 54 -2.90 -8.87 -4.09
CA TYR A 54 -3.98 -9.24 -5.00
C TYR A 54 -5.26 -8.50 -4.62
N ILE A 55 -5.93 -7.92 -5.61
CA ILE A 55 -7.17 -7.17 -5.42
C ILE A 55 -8.26 -7.84 -6.26
N ALA A 56 -9.24 -8.44 -5.58
CA ALA A 56 -10.38 -9.05 -6.22
C ALA A 56 -11.33 -7.97 -6.77
N THR A 57 -11.76 -8.12 -8.02
CA THR A 57 -12.67 -7.15 -8.64
C THR A 57 -13.45 -7.76 -9.82
N ASN A 58 -14.46 -7.01 -10.26
CA ASN A 58 -15.15 -7.27 -11.52
C ASN A 58 -14.33 -6.64 -12.67
N ARG A 59 -14.02 -7.46 -13.70
CA ARG A 59 -13.21 -7.04 -14.86
C ARG A 59 -13.81 -5.94 -15.72
N TYR A 60 -15.12 -5.75 -15.65
CA TYR A 60 -15.83 -4.73 -16.43
C TYR A 60 -15.94 -3.38 -15.72
N THR A 61 -15.26 -3.20 -14.58
CA THR A 61 -15.28 -1.94 -13.85
C THR A 61 -14.26 -0.94 -14.38
N ASP A 62 -14.57 0.36 -14.17
CA ASP A 62 -13.72 1.47 -14.62
C ASP A 62 -12.28 1.35 -14.15
N LYS A 63 -12.06 0.88 -12.91
CA LYS A 63 -10.69 0.69 -12.39
C LYS A 63 -9.84 -0.24 -13.24
N VAL A 64 -10.43 -1.27 -13.84
CA VAL A 64 -9.70 -2.19 -14.73
C VAL A 64 -9.34 -1.50 -16.04
N GLN A 65 -10.25 -0.69 -16.58
CA GLN A 65 -10.01 0.09 -17.80
C GLN A 65 -9.00 1.21 -17.56
N GLU A 66 -9.08 1.89 -16.42
CA GLU A 66 -8.11 2.93 -16.01
C GLU A 66 -6.70 2.33 -15.88
N LEU A 67 -6.58 1.18 -15.20
CA LEU A 67 -5.31 0.48 -15.00
C LEU A 67 -4.73 -0.12 -16.29
N ALA A 68 -5.56 -0.44 -17.27
CA ALA A 68 -5.10 -0.82 -18.60
C ALA A 68 -4.45 0.35 -19.35
N LYS A 69 -4.89 1.59 -19.09
CA LYS A 69 -4.30 2.82 -19.67
C LYS A 69 -3.10 3.31 -18.89
N ASN A 70 -3.17 3.26 -17.57
CA ASN A 70 -2.09 3.66 -16.67
C ASN A 70 -2.03 2.68 -15.49
N SER A 71 -1.03 1.82 -15.50
CA SER A 71 -0.85 0.76 -14.50
C SER A 71 -0.45 1.26 -13.11
N LEU A 72 -0.11 2.54 -12.95
CA LEU A 72 0.28 3.11 -11.67
C LEU A 72 -0.93 3.27 -10.74
N ALA A 73 -0.76 2.84 -9.51
CA ALA A 73 -1.79 2.92 -8.48
C ALA A 73 -1.20 3.09 -7.09
N SER A 74 -2.05 3.49 -6.15
CA SER A 74 -1.75 3.39 -4.73
C SER A 74 -2.89 2.70 -3.98
N VAL A 75 -2.54 1.94 -2.94
CA VAL A 75 -3.51 1.35 -2.01
C VAL A 75 -3.20 1.84 -0.62
N SER A 76 -4.17 2.48 0.03
CA SER A 76 -4.03 3.04 1.37
C SER A 76 -4.87 2.25 2.37
N PHE A 77 -4.29 1.96 3.51
CA PHE A 77 -4.93 1.30 4.64
C PHE A 77 -4.76 2.18 5.87
N TYR A 78 -5.77 2.25 6.73
CA TYR A 78 -5.68 2.99 7.98
C TYR A 78 -6.56 2.34 9.04
N THR A 79 -6.06 2.32 10.26
CA THR A 79 -6.80 1.80 11.41
C THR A 79 -7.63 2.92 12.04
N ASN A 80 -8.83 2.59 12.48
CA ASN A 80 -9.71 3.53 13.17
C ASN A 80 -9.43 3.46 14.70
N GLY A 81 -8.32 4.05 15.14
CA GLY A 81 -7.90 4.06 16.54
C GLY A 81 -8.25 5.37 17.26
N ALA A 82 -8.35 5.32 18.60
CA ALA A 82 -8.63 6.48 19.46
C ALA A 82 -7.53 7.57 19.46
N SER A 83 -6.35 7.26 18.99
CA SER A 83 -5.24 8.19 18.73
C SER A 83 -4.92 8.10 17.26
N ALA A 84 -4.56 9.23 16.61
CA ALA A 84 -4.24 9.35 15.20
C ALA A 84 -3.79 8.00 14.58
N GLY A 85 -4.71 7.37 13.83
CA GLY A 85 -4.63 5.97 13.47
C GLY A 85 -3.36 5.63 12.68
N ASP A 86 -2.89 4.42 12.87
CA ASP A 86 -1.81 3.88 12.04
C ASP A 86 -2.27 3.81 10.59
N TYR A 87 -1.38 4.13 9.66
CA TYR A 87 -1.69 4.02 8.23
C TYR A 87 -0.51 3.48 7.43
N VAL A 88 -0.86 2.88 6.30
CA VAL A 88 0.07 2.41 5.28
C VAL A 88 -0.43 2.84 3.90
N VAL A 89 0.46 3.37 3.10
CA VAL A 89 0.24 3.63 1.67
C VAL A 89 1.24 2.82 0.86
N LEU A 90 0.72 1.91 0.06
CA LEU A 90 1.50 1.16 -0.92
C LEU A 90 1.41 1.91 -2.26
N ARG A 91 2.54 2.29 -2.84
CA ARG A 91 2.61 2.81 -4.22
C ARG A 91 3.25 1.77 -5.12
N GLY A 92 2.66 1.55 -6.27
CA GLY A 92 3.13 0.50 -7.16
C GLY A 92 2.45 0.52 -8.51
N LYS A 93 2.48 -0.64 -9.16
CA LYS A 93 1.81 -0.83 -10.44
C LYS A 93 1.05 -2.16 -10.47
N VAL A 94 -0.06 -2.17 -11.18
CA VAL A 94 -0.73 -3.41 -11.57
C VAL A 94 0.02 -3.99 -12.76
N THR A 95 0.55 -5.19 -12.60
CA THR A 95 1.40 -5.85 -13.61
C THR A 95 0.59 -6.71 -14.57
N ARG A 96 -0.53 -7.25 -14.08
CA ARG A 96 -1.43 -8.06 -14.90
C ARG A 96 -2.80 -8.24 -14.24
N THR A 97 -3.76 -8.63 -15.05
CA THR A 97 -5.07 -9.12 -14.61
C THR A 97 -5.08 -10.63 -14.69
N ILE A 98 -5.49 -11.29 -13.61
CA ILE A 98 -5.51 -12.74 -13.46
C ILE A 98 -6.95 -13.22 -13.44
N ASP A 99 -7.24 -14.30 -14.18
CA ASP A 99 -8.50 -15.02 -14.14
C ASP A 99 -8.28 -16.52 -13.92
N PHE A 100 -9.37 -17.26 -13.73
CA PHE A 100 -9.32 -18.69 -13.43
C PHE A 100 -8.70 -19.51 -14.56
N GLY A 101 -8.79 -19.04 -15.80
CA GLY A 101 -8.25 -19.73 -16.98
C GLY A 101 -6.72 -19.67 -17.02
N ASN A 102 -6.13 -18.55 -16.58
CA ASN A 102 -4.68 -18.34 -16.70
C ASN A 102 -3.89 -18.62 -15.42
N GLU A 103 -4.49 -18.50 -14.21
CA GLU A 103 -3.76 -18.64 -12.94
C GLU A 103 -4.62 -19.28 -11.82
N LYS A 104 -5.18 -20.45 -12.10
CA LYS A 104 -6.03 -21.21 -11.16
C LYS A 104 -5.44 -21.32 -9.76
N LYS A 105 -4.11 -21.57 -9.65
CA LYS A 105 -3.45 -21.75 -8.34
C LYS A 105 -3.46 -20.49 -7.49
N VAL A 106 -3.28 -19.31 -8.10
CA VAL A 106 -3.31 -18.03 -7.40
C VAL A 106 -4.72 -17.73 -6.94
N ILE A 107 -5.71 -17.89 -7.83
CA ILE A 107 -7.11 -17.68 -7.51
C ILE A 107 -7.56 -18.56 -6.36
N SER A 108 -7.23 -19.87 -6.37
CA SER A 108 -7.60 -20.78 -5.28
C SER A 108 -6.98 -20.43 -3.92
N LYS A 109 -5.87 -19.68 -3.91
CA LYS A 109 -5.27 -19.20 -2.66
C LYS A 109 -5.92 -17.89 -2.15
N VAL A 110 -6.40 -17.06 -3.05
CA VAL A 110 -7.01 -15.76 -2.74
C VAL A 110 -8.51 -15.88 -2.47
N TRP A 111 -9.18 -16.77 -3.19
CA TRP A 111 -10.64 -16.93 -3.13
C TRP A 111 -11.11 -17.32 -1.72
N ARG A 112 -12.12 -16.62 -1.23
CA ARG A 112 -12.86 -16.92 0.01
C ARG A 112 -14.34 -16.79 -0.29
N ASP A 113 -15.09 -17.88 -0.06
CA ASP A 113 -16.51 -17.92 -0.37
C ASP A 113 -17.30 -16.84 0.36
N GLU A 114 -17.03 -16.65 1.64
CA GLU A 114 -17.66 -15.66 2.49
C GLU A 114 -17.49 -14.21 2.01
N ASP A 115 -16.37 -13.93 1.36
CA ASP A 115 -16.04 -12.59 0.88
C ASP A 115 -16.52 -12.35 -0.55
N MET A 116 -16.52 -13.38 -1.40
CA MET A 116 -16.58 -13.22 -2.86
C MET A 116 -17.88 -13.74 -3.49
N LEU A 117 -18.48 -14.81 -2.97
CA LEU A 117 -19.75 -15.34 -3.51
C LEU A 117 -20.89 -14.31 -3.57
N PRO A 118 -21.03 -13.36 -2.60
CA PRO A 118 -22.05 -12.32 -2.72
C PRO A 118 -21.95 -11.47 -4.00
N PHE A 119 -20.75 -11.36 -4.57
CA PHE A 119 -20.49 -10.57 -5.78
C PHE A 119 -20.32 -11.42 -7.04
N PHE A 120 -19.86 -12.66 -6.90
CA PHE A 120 -19.50 -13.56 -8.00
C PHE A 120 -20.16 -14.93 -7.80
N GLN A 121 -21.45 -15.01 -8.11
CA GLN A 121 -22.27 -16.22 -7.88
C GLN A 121 -21.80 -17.44 -8.68
N GLY A 122 -21.08 -17.23 -9.79
CA GLY A 122 -20.43 -18.27 -10.57
C GLY A 122 -19.18 -18.87 -9.91
N GLY A 123 -18.84 -18.41 -8.68
CA GLY A 123 -17.65 -18.86 -7.99
C GLY A 123 -16.37 -18.29 -8.61
N PRO A 124 -15.22 -18.92 -8.36
CA PRO A 124 -13.92 -18.47 -8.88
C PRO A 124 -13.82 -18.51 -10.42
N GLN A 125 -14.78 -19.17 -11.09
CA GLN A 125 -14.87 -19.25 -12.55
C GLN A 125 -15.83 -18.22 -13.15
N ASP A 126 -16.47 -17.38 -12.32
CA ASP A 126 -17.35 -16.32 -12.81
C ASP A 126 -16.60 -15.46 -13.83
N GLU A 127 -17.17 -15.30 -15.02
CA GLU A 127 -16.53 -14.56 -16.13
C GLU A 127 -16.23 -13.10 -15.78
N ARG A 128 -16.97 -12.54 -14.84
CA ARG A 128 -16.79 -11.16 -14.35
C ARG A 128 -15.64 -11.06 -13.36
N PHE A 129 -15.26 -12.16 -12.71
CA PHE A 129 -14.22 -12.17 -11.68
C PHE A 129 -12.83 -12.05 -12.28
N CYS A 130 -12.01 -11.20 -11.67
CA CYS A 130 -10.56 -11.20 -11.89
C CYS A 130 -9.82 -10.70 -10.65
N LEU A 131 -8.53 -11.02 -10.59
CA LEU A 131 -7.59 -10.43 -9.65
C LEU A 131 -6.69 -9.43 -10.38
N LEU A 132 -6.49 -8.27 -9.78
CA LEU A 132 -5.41 -7.37 -10.16
C LEU A 132 -4.17 -7.77 -9.36
N GLU A 133 -3.08 -8.09 -10.05
CA GLU A 133 -1.76 -8.30 -9.43
C GLU A 133 -1.06 -6.95 -9.29
N PHE A 134 -1.06 -6.42 -8.08
CA PHE A 134 -0.41 -5.16 -7.75
C PHE A 134 0.95 -5.43 -7.11
N LYS A 135 2.01 -4.83 -7.68
CA LYS A 135 3.38 -4.90 -7.17
C LYS A 135 3.79 -3.55 -6.58
N PRO A 136 3.83 -3.42 -5.26
CA PRO A 136 4.31 -2.21 -4.63
C PRO A 136 5.82 -2.05 -4.87
N HIS A 137 6.26 -0.80 -5.08
CA HIS A 137 7.67 -0.41 -5.15
C HIS A 137 8.04 0.59 -4.06
N GLU A 138 7.06 1.19 -3.40
CA GLU A 138 7.24 2.05 -2.23
C GLU A 138 6.15 1.75 -1.20
N VAL A 139 6.55 1.74 0.07
CA VAL A 139 5.65 1.71 1.23
C VAL A 139 5.90 2.96 2.06
N SER A 140 4.85 3.69 2.37
CA SER A 140 4.90 4.86 3.26
C SER A 140 3.99 4.60 4.45
N LEU A 141 4.48 4.69 5.70
CA LEU A 141 3.70 4.31 6.86
C LEU A 141 4.00 5.15 8.10
N ILE A 142 2.97 5.30 8.93
CA ILE A 142 3.06 5.70 10.34
C ILE A 142 2.40 4.62 11.16
N SER A 143 3.06 4.19 12.23
CA SER A 143 2.47 3.28 13.21
C SER A 143 2.95 3.64 14.61
N ALA A 144 2.04 4.16 15.41
CA ALA A 144 2.28 4.42 16.82
C ALA A 144 2.44 3.10 17.60
N LYS A 145 1.64 2.08 17.25
CA LYS A 145 1.70 0.73 17.83
C LYS A 145 3.11 0.12 17.72
N HIS A 146 3.81 0.36 16.63
CA HIS A 146 5.13 -0.17 16.35
C HIS A 146 6.27 0.84 16.55
N ASN A 147 5.95 2.04 17.04
CA ASN A 147 6.90 3.15 17.17
C ASN A 147 7.66 3.42 15.85
N VAL A 148 6.92 3.41 14.74
CA VAL A 148 7.41 3.79 13.41
C VAL A 148 6.96 5.21 13.11
N ALA A 149 7.87 6.07 12.68
CA ALA A 149 7.67 7.51 12.54
C ALA A 149 7.35 8.19 13.88
N ALA A 150 8.29 8.04 14.83
CA ALA A 150 8.17 8.58 16.16
C ALA A 150 7.93 10.10 16.16
N LYS A 151 7.32 10.59 17.25
CA LYS A 151 6.99 12.00 17.51
C LYS A 151 8.18 12.95 17.30
N ASP A 152 9.37 12.48 17.63
CA ASP A 152 10.63 13.23 17.47
C ASP A 152 10.98 13.55 16.01
N ASN A 153 10.43 12.80 15.06
CA ASN A 153 10.59 13.00 13.63
C ASN A 153 9.45 13.84 13.00
N GLY A 154 8.67 14.54 13.82
CA GLY A 154 7.57 15.39 13.34
C GLY A 154 6.44 14.64 12.64
N TRP A 155 6.18 13.39 13.06
CA TRP A 155 5.15 12.52 12.49
C TRP A 155 5.33 12.25 10.99
N ARG A 156 6.56 12.24 10.50
CA ARG A 156 6.83 11.90 9.10
C ARG A 156 6.70 10.40 8.88
N PRO A 157 6.06 9.99 7.79
CA PRO A 157 5.98 8.58 7.47
C PRO A 157 7.38 8.00 7.21
N ALA A 158 7.63 6.83 7.75
CA ALA A 158 8.75 6.02 7.30
C ALA A 158 8.47 5.55 5.87
N LYS A 159 9.51 5.51 5.03
CA LYS A 159 9.40 5.04 3.66
C LYS A 159 10.31 3.86 3.42
N LEU A 160 9.73 2.79 2.90
CA LEU A 160 10.46 1.64 2.38
C LEU A 160 10.44 1.69 0.86
N GLU A 161 11.58 1.47 0.25
CA GLU A 161 11.70 1.29 -1.20
C GLU A 161 12.08 -0.14 -1.54
N ARG A 162 11.60 -0.60 -2.68
CA ARG A 162 11.91 -1.92 -3.19
C ARG A 162 13.27 -1.90 -3.88
N VAL A 163 14.14 -2.81 -3.47
CA VAL A 163 15.49 -2.97 -4.06
C VAL A 163 15.55 -4.33 -4.73
N MET A 164 16.14 -4.38 -5.92
CA MET A 164 16.49 -5.63 -6.58
C MET A 164 17.91 -6.01 -6.20
N GLU A 165 18.08 -7.18 -5.61
CA GLU A 165 19.40 -7.70 -5.25
C GLU A 165 19.81 -8.77 -6.26
N GLU A 166 21.01 -8.64 -6.82
CA GLU A 166 21.52 -9.64 -7.76
C GLU A 166 21.57 -11.01 -7.08
N GLY A 167 20.82 -11.98 -7.63
CA GLY A 167 20.77 -13.37 -7.15
C GLY A 167 19.89 -13.64 -5.94
N ALA A 168 19.41 -12.63 -5.21
CA ALA A 168 18.60 -12.78 -4.00
C ALA A 168 17.11 -12.40 -4.17
N GLY A 169 16.73 -11.82 -5.30
CA GLY A 169 15.36 -11.37 -5.56
C GLY A 169 15.08 -9.95 -5.07
N CYS A 170 13.84 -9.71 -4.64
CA CYS A 170 13.42 -8.40 -4.14
C CYS A 170 13.56 -8.33 -2.63
N SER A 171 14.09 -7.21 -2.13
CA SER A 171 14.08 -6.86 -0.71
C SER A 171 13.51 -5.45 -0.51
N TRP A 172 13.26 -5.08 0.74
CA TRP A 172 12.86 -3.74 1.14
C TRP A 172 13.99 -3.05 1.87
N ARG A 173 14.17 -1.75 1.61
CA ARG A 173 15.14 -0.90 2.29
C ARG A 173 14.45 0.35 2.82
N LEU A 174 14.72 0.70 4.09
CA LEU A 174 14.28 1.96 4.67
C LEU A 174 15.05 3.12 4.02
N ARG A 175 14.32 4.13 3.53
CA ARG A 175 14.92 5.34 2.97
C ARG A 175 15.40 6.24 4.09
N GLU A 176 16.68 6.57 4.07
CA GLU A 176 17.34 7.42 5.06
C GLU A 176 17.19 8.92 4.75
N ASP A 177 16.96 9.28 3.49
CA ASP A 177 16.98 10.68 3.00
C ASP A 177 15.85 11.54 3.55
N ASP A 178 14.77 10.96 4.01
CA ASP A 178 13.66 11.69 4.65
C ASP A 178 13.96 12.10 6.10
N ILE A 179 15.07 11.63 6.67
CA ILE A 179 15.50 11.88 8.07
C ILE A 179 16.74 12.78 8.10
N SER A 180 17.05 13.52 7.01
CA SER A 180 18.22 14.41 7.08
C SER A 180 18.01 15.45 8.18
N SER A 181 18.96 15.47 9.14
CA SER A 181 19.01 16.43 10.26
C SER A 181 18.92 17.89 9.78
N ASP A 182 19.39 18.18 8.57
CA ASP A 182 19.38 19.51 7.97
C ASP A 182 17.96 19.93 7.52
N ARG A 183 17.13 19.02 7.04
CA ARG A 183 15.74 19.33 6.70
C ARG A 183 14.89 19.52 7.95
N LEU A 184 15.17 18.76 9.02
CA LEU A 184 14.54 18.94 10.32
C LEU A 184 14.96 20.29 10.95
N ARG A 185 16.23 20.70 10.81
CA ARG A 185 16.70 22.02 11.25
C ARG A 185 16.00 23.16 10.50
N ARG A 186 15.86 23.05 9.17
CA ARG A 186 15.16 24.06 8.37
C ARG A 186 13.68 24.17 8.74
N LEU A 187 13.00 23.07 9.03
CA LEU A 187 11.61 23.07 9.46
C LEU A 187 11.45 23.59 10.89
N ARG A 188 12.37 23.29 11.80
CA ARG A 188 12.38 23.86 13.15
C ARG A 188 12.71 25.35 13.13
N GLY A 189 13.53 25.81 12.17
CA GLY A 189 13.84 27.23 11.96
C GLY A 189 12.73 28.01 11.24
N ALA A 190 11.73 27.33 10.68
CA ALA A 190 10.62 27.96 9.99
C ALA A 190 9.38 28.18 10.88
N TYR A 191 9.38 27.65 12.12
CA TYR A 191 8.25 27.74 13.04
C TYR A 191 8.75 28.09 14.44
N ASP A 192 7.97 28.92 15.16
CA ASP A 192 8.22 29.22 16.56
C ASP A 192 7.87 28.07 17.51
N ALA A 193 8.05 28.25 18.82
CA ALA A 193 7.74 27.27 19.84
C ALA A 193 6.25 26.90 19.89
N ASP A 194 5.37 27.76 19.38
CA ASP A 194 3.90 27.56 19.33
C ASP A 194 3.45 26.96 17.98
N GLY A 195 4.41 26.64 17.07
CA GLY A 195 4.13 26.06 15.75
C GLY A 195 3.64 27.07 14.72
N ARG A 196 3.86 28.38 14.92
CA ARG A 196 3.53 29.43 13.95
C ARG A 196 4.70 29.65 12.99
N PRO A 197 4.45 29.85 11.69
CA PRO A 197 5.51 30.17 10.76
C PRO A 197 6.23 31.44 11.19
N LEU A 198 7.57 31.40 11.22
CA LEU A 198 8.37 32.58 11.44
C LEU A 198 8.29 33.49 10.20
N PRO A 199 8.24 34.82 10.38
CA PRO A 199 8.25 35.75 9.24
C PRO A 199 9.55 35.56 8.45
N GLU A 200 9.44 35.69 7.10
CA GLU A 200 10.57 35.65 6.16
C GLU A 200 11.55 36.81 6.38
#